data_80c4991f2d257168eca18815990c1f9a
#
_entry.id   80c4991f2d257168eca18815990c1f9a
#
_cell.length_a   1.000
_cell.length_b   1.000
_cell.length_c   1.000
_cell.angle_alpha   90.00
_cell.angle_beta   90.00
_cell.angle_gamma   90.00
#
_symmetry.space_group_name_H-M   'P 1'
#
loop_
_entity.id
_entity.type
_entity.pdbx_description
1 polymer ?
#
loop_
_entity_poly.entity_id
_entity_poly.type
_entity_poly.pdbx_seq_one_letter_code
_entity_poly.pdbx_strand_id
1 'polypeptide(L)'
;MKYKNISVFVFIGAFAIIILQILWLYNTYVALENNLYKESNSILIKAIRREISIRFKEAPKGTEIVGVSIPADAKKNDLAPEIVSLNEGLSNIGLKMSLSKIDSIASDMFNDIDLPCSISVHKIRISDNKILSSSNPNPSALPWREIKSEIINITADSSQGVQLVILNPYKFLFGKINLLMRSSIN
;
A
#
# COMPACT_ATOMS: atom_id res chain seq x y z
N MET A 1 42.25 41.28 -13.29
CA MET A 1 41.49 40.98 -12.04
C MET A 1 39.98 40.81 -12.24
N LYS A 2 39.31 41.48 -13.20
CA LYS A 2 37.82 41.40 -13.40
C LYS A 2 37.27 40.00 -13.75
N TYR A 3 37.98 39.18 -14.53
CA TYR A 3 37.49 37.86 -14.99
C TYR A 3 37.44 36.81 -13.87
N LYS A 4 38.29 36.91 -12.84
CA LYS A 4 38.34 35.94 -11.75
C LYS A 4 37.08 36.02 -10.87
N ASN A 5 36.52 37.20 -10.68
CA ASN A 5 35.29 37.40 -9.92
C ASN A 5 34.06 36.90 -10.67
N ILE A 6 34.01 37.09 -12.00
CA ILE A 6 32.91 36.62 -12.84
C ILE A 6 32.84 35.07 -12.80
N SER A 7 33.97 34.37 -12.90
CA SER A 7 34.01 32.92 -12.80
C SER A 7 33.49 32.43 -11.44
N VAL A 8 33.81 33.07 -10.34
CA VAL A 8 33.31 32.72 -9.00
C VAL A 8 31.79 32.85 -8.93
N PHE A 9 31.20 33.92 -9.44
CA PHE A 9 29.74 34.12 -9.46
C PHE A 9 29.04 33.08 -10.31
N VAL A 10 29.60 32.68 -11.46
CA VAL A 10 29.05 31.62 -12.31
C VAL A 10 29.08 30.28 -11.58
N PHE A 11 30.17 29.94 -10.88
CA PHE A 11 30.24 28.70 -10.08
C PHE A 11 29.25 28.70 -8.93
N ILE A 12 29.09 29.79 -8.21
CA ILE A 12 28.08 29.91 -7.13
C ILE A 12 26.67 29.74 -7.67
N GLY A 13 26.36 30.39 -8.82
CA GLY A 13 25.06 30.26 -9.47
C GLY A 13 24.77 28.82 -9.92
N ALA A 14 25.75 28.18 -10.58
CA ALA A 14 25.62 26.78 -10.99
C ALA A 14 25.43 25.84 -9.80
N PHE A 15 26.18 26.04 -8.72
CA PHE A 15 26.05 25.25 -7.49
C PHE A 15 24.69 25.43 -6.82
N ALA A 16 24.17 26.67 -6.78
CA ALA A 16 22.83 26.94 -6.26
C ALA A 16 21.73 26.23 -7.07
N ILE A 17 21.85 26.21 -8.40
CA ILE A 17 20.91 25.48 -9.28
C ILE A 17 20.94 23.98 -8.99
N ILE A 18 22.13 23.40 -8.81
CA ILE A 18 22.27 21.97 -8.50
C ILE A 18 21.60 21.65 -7.16
N ILE A 19 21.80 22.47 -6.14
CA ILE A 19 21.16 22.31 -4.83
C ILE A 19 19.62 22.35 -4.96
N LEU A 20 19.10 23.34 -5.70
CA LEU A 20 17.65 23.46 -5.94
C LEU A 20 17.08 22.23 -6.67
N GLN A 21 17.82 21.71 -7.65
CA GLN A 21 17.41 20.49 -8.35
C GLN A 21 17.38 19.27 -7.43
N ILE A 22 18.38 19.10 -6.55
CA ILE A 22 18.41 18.02 -5.58
C ILE A 22 17.23 18.13 -4.59
N LEU A 23 16.96 19.34 -4.07
CA LEU A 23 15.82 19.59 -3.17
C LEU A 23 14.48 19.31 -3.86
N TRP A 24 14.32 19.75 -5.11
CA TRP A 24 13.11 19.48 -5.89
C TRP A 24 12.92 17.97 -6.10
N LEU A 25 13.99 17.26 -6.49
CA LEU A 25 13.96 15.81 -6.70
C LEU A 25 13.59 15.06 -5.42
N TYR A 26 14.18 15.45 -4.28
CA TYR A 26 13.86 14.88 -2.98
C TYR A 26 12.40 15.10 -2.59
N ASN A 27 11.90 16.32 -2.72
CA ASN A 27 10.50 16.64 -2.40
C ASN A 27 9.52 15.89 -3.30
N THR A 28 9.85 15.76 -4.59
CA THR A 28 9.05 14.99 -5.55
C THR A 28 9.03 13.51 -5.19
N TYR A 29 10.18 12.94 -4.81
CA TYR A 29 10.26 11.55 -4.36
C TYR A 29 9.39 11.31 -3.12
N VAL A 30 9.51 12.14 -2.10
CA VAL A 30 8.71 12.04 -0.85
C VAL A 30 7.22 12.18 -1.14
N ALA A 31 6.82 13.10 -2.02
CA ALA A 31 5.42 13.27 -2.40
C ALA A 31 4.86 12.03 -3.12
N LEU A 32 5.63 11.43 -4.03
CA LEU A 32 5.23 10.21 -4.74
C LEU A 32 5.15 9.01 -3.78
N GLU A 33 6.09 8.87 -2.85
CA GLU A 33 6.09 7.82 -1.84
C GLU A 33 4.85 7.92 -0.94
N ASN A 34 4.52 9.13 -0.46
CA ASN A 34 3.33 9.38 0.34
C ASN A 34 2.03 9.10 -0.43
N ASN A 35 1.97 9.43 -1.71
CA ASN A 35 0.82 9.10 -2.55
C ASN A 35 0.67 7.59 -2.72
N LEU A 36 1.76 6.88 -2.98
CA LEU A 36 1.75 5.43 -3.12
C LEU A 36 1.32 4.73 -1.82
N TYR A 37 1.75 5.25 -0.67
CA TYR A 37 1.29 4.79 0.65
C TYR A 37 -0.22 4.97 0.84
N LYS A 38 -0.77 6.15 0.53
CA LYS A 38 -2.21 6.43 0.64
C LYS A 38 -3.04 5.55 -0.31
N GLU A 39 -2.59 5.40 -1.56
CA GLU A 39 -3.25 4.54 -2.53
C GLU A 39 -3.21 3.06 -2.09
N SER A 40 -2.10 2.59 -1.54
CA SER A 40 -1.99 1.22 -1.04
C SER A 40 -2.99 0.92 0.08
N ASN A 41 -3.22 1.86 1.00
CA ASN A 41 -4.23 1.73 2.05
C ASN A 41 -5.65 1.65 1.47
N SER A 42 -5.97 2.56 0.54
CA SER A 42 -7.28 2.59 -0.12
C SER A 42 -7.55 1.31 -0.91
N ILE A 43 -6.56 0.86 -1.70
CA ILE A 43 -6.65 -0.35 -2.51
C ILE A 43 -6.80 -1.58 -1.62
N LEU A 44 -6.01 -1.69 -0.54
CA LEU A 44 -6.12 -2.83 0.38
C LEU A 44 -7.52 -2.97 0.97
N ILE A 45 -8.10 -1.87 1.47
CA ILE A 45 -9.48 -1.87 2.02
C ILE A 45 -10.48 -2.32 0.96
N LYS A 46 -10.39 -1.79 -0.26
CA LYS A 46 -11.28 -2.17 -1.37
C LYS A 46 -11.11 -3.63 -1.77
N ALA A 47 -9.86 -4.12 -1.82
CA ALA A 47 -9.56 -5.51 -2.17
C ALA A 47 -10.09 -6.50 -1.12
N ILE A 48 -9.94 -6.19 0.17
CA ILE A 48 -10.51 -6.98 1.26
C ILE A 48 -12.04 -7.04 1.15
N ARG A 49 -12.71 -5.89 0.96
CA ARG A 49 -14.17 -5.82 0.80
C ARG A 49 -14.64 -6.66 -0.39
N ARG A 50 -13.94 -6.58 -1.51
CA ARG A 50 -14.28 -7.33 -2.73
C ARG A 50 -14.09 -8.84 -2.53
N GLU A 51 -13.01 -9.25 -1.86
CA GLU A 51 -12.76 -10.65 -1.52
C GLU A 51 -13.85 -11.22 -0.61
N ILE A 52 -14.22 -10.49 0.45
CA ILE A 52 -15.33 -10.85 1.35
C ILE A 52 -16.65 -10.97 0.58
N SER A 53 -16.94 -10.03 -0.33
CA SER A 53 -18.14 -10.09 -1.17
C SER A 53 -18.16 -11.31 -2.09
N ILE A 54 -17.02 -11.73 -2.62
CA ILE A 54 -16.92 -12.95 -3.43
C ILE A 54 -17.20 -14.17 -2.57
N ARG A 55 -16.57 -14.31 -1.40
CA ARG A 55 -16.82 -15.42 -0.47
C ARG A 55 -18.27 -15.49 0.00
N PHE A 56 -18.88 -14.33 0.25
CA PHE A 56 -20.28 -14.26 0.64
C PHE A 56 -21.21 -14.85 -0.42
N LYS A 57 -20.91 -14.64 -1.70
CA LYS A 57 -21.68 -15.24 -2.81
C LYS A 57 -21.45 -16.75 -2.93
N GLU A 58 -20.32 -17.26 -2.46
CA GLU A 58 -19.98 -18.67 -2.43
C GLU A 58 -20.62 -19.39 -1.22
N ALA A 59 -21.15 -18.64 -0.23
CA ALA A 59 -21.80 -19.21 0.94
C ALA A 59 -23.10 -19.97 0.56
N PRO A 60 -23.41 -21.08 1.25
CA PRO A 60 -24.64 -21.83 1.01
C PRO A 60 -25.89 -20.95 1.16
N LYS A 61 -26.87 -21.12 0.29
CA LYS A 61 -28.14 -20.38 0.39
C LYS A 61 -28.83 -20.68 1.73
N GLY A 62 -29.25 -19.62 2.41
CA GLY A 62 -29.87 -19.73 3.74
C GLY A 62 -28.89 -19.66 4.90
N THR A 63 -27.60 -19.38 4.64
CA THR A 63 -26.64 -19.14 5.72
C THR A 63 -26.99 -17.83 6.44
N GLU A 64 -27.38 -17.92 7.70
CA GLU A 64 -27.49 -16.77 8.59
C GLU A 64 -26.13 -16.46 9.17
N ILE A 65 -25.59 -15.27 8.89
CA ILE A 65 -24.34 -14.78 9.49
C ILE A 65 -24.75 -13.95 10.71
N VAL A 66 -24.54 -14.54 11.89
CA VAL A 66 -24.73 -13.83 13.15
C VAL A 66 -23.60 -12.82 13.31
N GLY A 67 -23.96 -11.54 13.36
CA GLY A 67 -22.99 -10.45 13.57
C GLY A 67 -22.29 -10.55 14.92
N VAL A 68 -20.97 -10.40 14.93
CA VAL A 68 -20.19 -10.29 16.17
C VAL A 68 -20.22 -8.83 16.63
N SER A 69 -20.44 -8.62 17.92
CA SER A 69 -20.45 -7.27 18.52
C SER A 69 -19.03 -6.73 18.53
N ILE A 70 -18.78 -5.63 17.85
CA ILE A 70 -17.47 -4.99 17.76
C ILE A 70 -17.41 -3.80 18.71
N PRO A 71 -16.32 -3.60 19.46
CA PRO A 71 -16.15 -2.46 20.35
C PRO A 71 -16.28 -1.13 19.60
N ALA A 72 -16.92 -0.13 20.23
CA ALA A 72 -17.18 1.20 19.64
C ALA A 72 -15.91 2.02 19.33
N ASP A 73 -14.74 1.58 19.78
CA ASP A 73 -13.46 2.29 19.66
C ASP A 73 -12.66 1.95 18.39
N ALA A 74 -13.31 1.35 17.37
CA ALA A 74 -12.66 1.04 16.10
C ALA A 74 -12.09 2.32 15.45
N LYS A 75 -10.78 2.34 15.20
CA LYS A 75 -10.07 3.48 14.60
C LYS A 75 -10.59 3.76 13.19
N LYS A 76 -10.58 5.03 12.80
CA LYS A 76 -11.10 5.56 11.53
C LYS A 76 -10.56 4.89 10.24
N ASN A 77 -9.46 4.14 10.35
CA ASN A 77 -8.80 3.43 9.24
C ASN A 77 -9.12 1.92 9.22
N ASP A 78 -9.95 1.43 10.13
CA ASP A 78 -10.35 0.03 10.15
C ASP A 78 -11.50 -0.25 9.16
N LEU A 79 -11.64 -1.52 8.79
CA LEU A 79 -12.84 -1.96 8.09
C LEU A 79 -14.06 -1.64 8.95
N ALA A 80 -15.14 -1.26 8.29
CA ALA A 80 -16.41 -1.07 8.99
C ALA A 80 -16.73 -2.32 9.83
N PRO A 81 -17.25 -2.16 11.06
CA PRO A 81 -17.55 -3.26 11.96
C PRO A 81 -18.32 -4.40 11.31
N GLU A 82 -19.26 -4.08 10.44
CA GLU A 82 -20.06 -5.06 9.71
C GLU A 82 -19.22 -5.94 8.79
N ILE A 83 -18.15 -5.39 8.19
CA ILE A 83 -17.25 -6.13 7.30
C ILE A 83 -16.39 -7.10 8.10
N VAL A 84 -15.90 -6.70 9.29
CA VAL A 84 -15.14 -7.57 10.18
C VAL A 84 -16.02 -8.71 10.68
N SER A 85 -17.26 -8.41 11.11
CA SER A 85 -18.25 -9.37 11.55
C SER A 85 -18.60 -10.38 10.45
N LEU A 86 -18.81 -9.90 9.22
CA LEU A 86 -19.06 -10.74 8.05
C LEU A 86 -17.86 -11.66 7.75
N ASN A 87 -16.64 -11.12 7.85
CA ASN A 87 -15.42 -11.92 7.65
C ASN A 87 -15.30 -13.05 8.67
N GLU A 88 -15.59 -12.79 9.94
CA GLU A 88 -15.60 -13.82 10.98
C GLU A 88 -16.70 -14.86 10.75
N GLY A 89 -17.91 -14.41 10.45
CA GLY A 89 -19.04 -15.30 10.16
C GLY A 89 -18.72 -16.24 9.01
N LEU A 90 -18.15 -15.73 7.92
CA LEU A 90 -17.70 -16.55 6.79
C LEU A 90 -16.58 -17.54 7.17
N SER A 91 -15.65 -17.10 8.03
CA SER A 91 -14.55 -17.95 8.50
C SER A 91 -15.07 -19.10 9.39
N ASN A 92 -16.09 -18.85 10.20
CA ASN A 92 -16.72 -19.85 11.08
C ASN A 92 -17.44 -20.96 10.30
N ILE A 93 -17.96 -20.66 9.11
CA ILE A 93 -18.54 -21.67 8.20
C ILE A 93 -17.50 -22.32 7.26
N GLY A 94 -16.20 -22.10 7.53
CA GLY A 94 -15.10 -22.70 6.77
C GLY A 94 -14.62 -21.93 5.54
N LEU A 95 -15.27 -20.81 5.19
CA LEU A 95 -14.87 -19.94 4.09
C LEU A 95 -13.77 -18.95 4.56
N LYS A 96 -12.53 -19.42 4.59
CA LYS A 96 -11.37 -18.66 5.04
C LYS A 96 -10.96 -17.58 4.01
N MET A 97 -10.45 -16.45 4.51
CA MET A 97 -9.91 -15.39 3.68
C MET A 97 -8.72 -15.86 2.84
N SER A 98 -8.73 -15.52 1.55
CA SER A 98 -7.67 -15.88 0.60
C SER A 98 -6.76 -14.68 0.32
N LEU A 99 -5.53 -14.72 0.83
CA LEU A 99 -4.55 -13.66 0.57
C LEU A 99 -4.17 -13.56 -0.91
N SER A 100 -4.14 -14.69 -1.62
CA SER A 100 -3.86 -14.70 -3.06
C SER A 100 -4.97 -14.05 -3.89
N LYS A 101 -6.25 -14.18 -3.48
CA LYS A 101 -7.36 -13.45 -4.12
C LYS A 101 -7.24 -11.94 -3.83
N ILE A 102 -6.91 -11.54 -2.60
CA ILE A 102 -6.71 -10.13 -2.25
C ILE A 102 -5.55 -9.54 -3.05
N ASP A 103 -4.44 -10.27 -3.18
CA ASP A 103 -3.27 -9.88 -3.95
C ASP A 103 -3.63 -9.65 -5.44
N SER A 104 -4.32 -10.61 -6.07
CA SER A 104 -4.78 -10.48 -7.45
C SER A 104 -5.69 -9.26 -7.64
N ILE A 105 -6.69 -9.07 -6.76
CA ILE A 105 -7.62 -7.95 -6.82
C ILE A 105 -6.87 -6.62 -6.64
N ALA A 106 -5.94 -6.56 -5.69
CA ALA A 106 -5.14 -5.35 -5.46
C ALA A 106 -4.20 -5.05 -6.63
N SER A 107 -3.58 -6.08 -7.22
CA SER A 107 -2.74 -5.94 -8.41
C SER A 107 -3.52 -5.38 -9.61
N ASP A 108 -4.74 -5.88 -9.84
CA ASP A 108 -5.62 -5.36 -10.88
C ASP A 108 -5.96 -3.88 -10.63
N MET A 109 -6.30 -3.52 -9.38
CA MET A 109 -6.61 -2.13 -9.01
C MET A 109 -5.40 -1.19 -9.16
N PHE A 110 -4.16 -1.66 -8.89
CA PHE A 110 -2.96 -0.89 -9.15
C PHE A 110 -2.72 -0.68 -10.65
N ASN A 111 -2.99 -1.69 -11.47
CA ASN A 111 -2.90 -1.58 -12.93
C ASN A 111 -3.93 -0.59 -13.48
N ASP A 112 -5.17 -0.59 -12.97
CA ASP A 112 -6.24 0.31 -13.40
C ASP A 112 -5.92 1.79 -13.18
N ILE A 113 -5.03 2.11 -12.24
CA ILE A 113 -4.58 3.49 -11.95
C ILE A 113 -3.19 3.80 -12.51
N ASP A 114 -2.71 3.04 -13.49
CA ASP A 114 -1.39 3.18 -14.09
C ASP A 114 -0.23 3.13 -13.06
N LEU A 115 -0.36 2.30 -12.05
CA LEU A 115 0.62 2.07 -10.98
C LEU A 115 1.07 0.60 -10.95
N PRO A 116 1.69 0.05 -12.01
CA PRO A 116 2.09 -1.35 -12.03
C PRO A 116 3.18 -1.61 -10.99
N CYS A 117 2.80 -2.13 -9.84
CA CYS A 117 3.68 -2.46 -8.74
C CYS A 117 3.66 -3.97 -8.47
N SER A 118 4.81 -4.53 -8.14
CA SER A 118 4.85 -5.86 -7.52
C SER A 118 4.42 -5.72 -6.07
N ILE A 119 3.41 -6.46 -5.66
CA ILE A 119 2.87 -6.42 -4.30
C ILE A 119 2.95 -7.78 -3.63
N SER A 120 2.79 -7.79 -2.33
CA SER A 120 2.55 -8.98 -1.52
C SER A 120 1.58 -8.62 -0.39
N VAL A 121 0.65 -9.50 -0.09
CA VAL A 121 -0.33 -9.31 0.98
C VAL A 121 0.03 -10.24 2.14
N HIS A 122 0.22 -9.64 3.30
CA HIS A 122 0.59 -10.35 4.52
C HIS A 122 -0.56 -10.38 5.51
N LYS A 123 -0.79 -11.54 6.11
CA LYS A 123 -1.60 -11.68 7.32
C LYS A 123 -0.69 -11.57 8.52
N ILE A 124 -0.99 -10.68 9.44
CA ILE A 124 -0.12 -10.28 10.55
C ILE A 124 -0.85 -10.49 11.87
N ARG A 125 -0.14 -10.98 12.89
CA ARG A 125 -0.58 -10.89 14.28
C ARG A 125 -0.26 -9.50 14.80
N ILE A 126 -1.29 -8.76 15.29
CA ILE A 126 -1.14 -7.34 15.66
C ILE A 126 -0.28 -7.17 16.91
N SER A 127 -0.34 -8.12 17.87
CA SER A 127 0.36 -8.01 19.14
C SER A 127 1.90 -7.94 19.03
N ASP A 128 2.47 -8.63 18.07
CA ASP A 128 3.93 -8.77 17.88
C ASP A 128 4.40 -8.45 16.45
N ASN A 129 3.50 -7.99 15.60
CA ASN A 129 3.72 -7.72 14.17
C ASN A 129 4.28 -8.94 13.39
N LYS A 130 4.00 -10.16 13.88
CA LYS A 130 4.48 -11.38 13.27
C LYS A 130 3.67 -11.73 12.04
N ILE A 131 4.34 -11.97 10.90
CA ILE A 131 3.72 -12.46 9.69
C ILE A 131 3.27 -13.91 9.91
N LEU A 132 1.97 -14.16 9.81
CA LEU A 132 1.35 -15.47 9.94
C LEU A 132 1.31 -16.21 8.60
N SER A 133 1.05 -15.49 7.53
CA SER A 133 1.04 -15.99 6.15
C SER A 133 1.22 -14.86 5.16
N SER A 134 1.63 -15.18 3.95
CA SER A 134 1.88 -14.25 2.86
C SER A 134 1.30 -14.79 1.55
N SER A 135 0.80 -13.90 0.67
CA SER A 135 0.40 -14.26 -0.69
C SER A 135 1.61 -14.68 -1.54
N ASN A 136 2.77 -14.07 -1.28
CA ASN A 136 4.05 -14.41 -1.89
C ASN A 136 5.05 -14.81 -0.79
N PRO A 137 5.33 -16.12 -0.59
CA PRO A 137 6.23 -16.58 0.46
C PRO A 137 7.70 -16.25 0.22
N ASN A 138 8.10 -15.96 -1.02
CA ASN A 138 9.47 -15.62 -1.41
C ASN A 138 9.53 -14.26 -2.11
N PRO A 139 9.30 -13.14 -1.41
CA PRO A 139 9.43 -11.83 -2.02
C PRO A 139 10.90 -11.60 -2.38
N SER A 140 11.18 -11.37 -3.65
CA SER A 140 12.52 -11.00 -4.15
C SER A 140 12.93 -9.57 -3.80
N ALA A 141 12.23 -8.93 -2.87
CA ALA A 141 12.44 -7.55 -2.48
C ALA A 141 13.48 -7.43 -1.36
N LEU A 142 14.22 -6.33 -1.39
CA LEU A 142 15.09 -5.92 -0.30
C LEU A 142 14.22 -5.29 0.80
N PRO A 143 14.16 -5.81 2.04
CA PRO A 143 13.22 -5.40 3.09
C PRO A 143 13.22 -3.89 3.41
N TRP A 144 14.37 -3.24 3.24
CA TRP A 144 14.54 -1.80 3.52
C TRP A 144 14.02 -0.88 2.40
N ARG A 145 13.50 -1.44 1.32
CA ARG A 145 12.96 -0.71 0.15
C ARG A 145 11.48 -0.98 -0.09
N GLU A 146 10.78 -1.48 0.91
CA GLU A 146 9.35 -1.79 0.82
C GLU A 146 8.52 -0.61 1.31
N ILE A 147 7.39 -0.34 0.64
CA ILE A 147 6.35 0.52 1.18
C ILE A 147 5.26 -0.39 1.75
N LYS A 148 4.96 -0.22 3.03
CA LYS A 148 3.96 -1.01 3.76
C LYS A 148 2.73 -0.16 4.01
N SER A 149 1.55 -0.69 3.68
CA SER A 149 0.28 -0.08 4.07
C SER A 149 0.10 -0.10 5.59
N GLU A 150 -0.94 0.55 6.08
CA GLU A 150 -1.43 0.30 7.43
C GLU A 150 -1.88 -1.16 7.57
N ILE A 151 -1.83 -1.67 8.80
CA ILE A 151 -2.41 -2.97 9.12
C ILE A 151 -3.91 -2.77 9.29
N ILE A 152 -4.69 -3.39 8.41
CA ILE A 152 -6.14 -3.36 8.49
C ILE A 152 -6.62 -4.54 9.32
N ASN A 153 -7.29 -4.23 10.41
CA ASN A 153 -7.85 -5.23 11.30
C ASN A 153 -8.96 -6.05 10.60
N ILE A 154 -8.90 -7.38 10.75
CA ILE A 154 -9.84 -8.31 10.11
C ILE A 154 -10.57 -9.22 11.10
N THR A 155 -10.29 -9.09 12.42
CA THR A 155 -10.90 -9.89 13.48
C THR A 155 -11.51 -8.98 14.55
N ALA A 156 -12.62 -9.38 15.16
CA ALA A 156 -13.31 -8.59 16.17
C ALA A 156 -12.48 -8.36 17.43
N ASP A 157 -11.62 -9.34 17.77
CA ASP A 157 -10.68 -9.25 18.91
C ASP A 157 -9.42 -8.43 18.60
N SER A 158 -9.33 -7.86 17.38
CA SER A 158 -8.16 -7.13 16.92
C SER A 158 -6.83 -7.90 17.01
N SER A 159 -6.89 -9.22 17.00
CA SER A 159 -5.68 -10.07 17.10
C SER A 159 -4.93 -10.21 15.79
N GLN A 160 -5.63 -10.10 14.66
CA GLN A 160 -5.08 -10.32 13.33
C GLN A 160 -5.46 -9.19 12.36
N GLY A 161 -4.52 -8.84 11.51
CA GLY A 161 -4.72 -7.86 10.45
C GLY A 161 -4.12 -8.29 9.12
N VAL A 162 -4.43 -7.53 8.09
CA VAL A 162 -3.85 -7.67 6.75
C VAL A 162 -3.09 -6.42 6.40
N GLN A 163 -1.92 -6.57 5.82
CA GLN A 163 -1.04 -5.50 5.34
C GLN A 163 -0.63 -5.77 3.91
N LEU A 164 -0.69 -4.76 3.08
CA LEU A 164 -0.16 -4.79 1.72
C LEU A 164 1.27 -4.24 1.74
N VAL A 165 2.16 -4.93 1.08
CA VAL A 165 3.57 -4.55 0.92
C VAL A 165 3.86 -4.36 -0.56
N ILE A 166 4.29 -3.16 -0.93
CA ILE A 166 4.76 -2.86 -2.29
C ILE A 166 6.23 -3.21 -2.35
N LEU A 167 6.56 -4.14 -3.23
CA LEU A 167 7.91 -4.62 -3.46
C LEU A 167 8.59 -3.73 -4.52
N ASN A 168 9.84 -3.31 -4.26
CA ASN A 168 10.65 -2.54 -5.21
C ASN A 168 9.96 -1.25 -5.74
N PRO A 169 9.37 -0.38 -4.89
CA PRO A 169 8.65 0.83 -5.32
C PRO A 169 9.52 1.80 -6.11
N TYR A 170 10.84 1.75 -5.93
CA TYR A 170 11.80 2.63 -6.60
C TYR A 170 11.73 2.54 -8.14
N LYS A 171 11.44 1.36 -8.71
CA LYS A 171 11.31 1.21 -10.17
C LYS A 171 10.20 2.10 -10.73
N PHE A 172 9.07 2.14 -10.03
CA PHE A 172 7.95 2.98 -10.37
C PHE A 172 8.26 4.47 -10.08
N LEU A 173 8.80 4.77 -8.89
CA LEU A 173 9.11 6.14 -8.46
C LEU A 173 10.10 6.80 -9.44
N PHE A 174 11.18 6.13 -9.79
CA PHE A 174 12.13 6.65 -10.78
C PHE A 174 11.54 6.76 -12.19
N GLY A 175 10.67 5.84 -12.60
CA GLY A 175 9.95 5.93 -13.87
C GLY A 175 9.08 7.19 -13.96
N LYS A 176 8.31 7.49 -12.92
CA LYS A 176 7.47 8.70 -12.84
C LYS A 176 8.29 10.00 -12.80
N ILE A 177 9.37 10.04 -12.01
CA ILE A 177 10.28 11.19 -11.96
C ILE A 177 10.87 11.48 -13.35
N ASN A 178 11.31 10.44 -14.05
CA ASN A 178 11.88 10.57 -15.39
C ASN A 178 10.85 11.12 -16.39
N LEU A 179 9.60 10.70 -16.27
CA LEU A 179 8.50 11.23 -17.08
C LEU A 179 8.24 12.72 -16.81
N LEU A 180 8.18 13.10 -15.52
CA LEU A 180 7.99 14.50 -15.11
C LEU A 180 9.14 15.41 -15.58
N MET A 181 10.37 14.92 -15.50
CA MET A 181 11.53 15.67 -16.02
C MET A 181 11.46 15.89 -17.52
N ARG A 182 11.01 14.90 -18.30
CA ARG A 182 10.84 15.03 -19.75
C ARG A 182 9.73 16.00 -20.14
N SER A 183 8.62 16.02 -19.38
CA SER A 183 7.49 16.91 -19.66
C SER A 183 7.75 18.38 -19.30
N SER A 184 8.75 18.67 -18.46
CA SER A 184 9.13 20.05 -18.08
C SER A 184 10.15 20.69 -19.03
N ILE A 185 10.65 19.95 -20.03
CA ILE A 185 11.65 20.44 -21.02
C ILE A 185 10.98 20.79 -22.37
N ASN A 186 9.73 20.39 -22.58
CA ASN A 186 8.92 20.74 -23.76
C ASN A 186 7.97 21.91 -23.42
#